data_c12329204b1fc95efeb7e6b67c713660
#
_entry.id   c12329204b1fc95efeb7e6b67c713660
#
_cell.length_a   1.000
_cell.length_b   1.000
_cell.length_c   1.000
_cell.angle_alpha   90.00
_cell.angle_beta   90.00
_cell.angle_gamma   90.00
#
_symmetry.space_group_name_H-M   'P 1'
#
loop_
_entity.id
_entity.type
_entity.pdbx_description
1 polymer ?
#
loop_
_entity_poly.entity_id
_entity_poly.type
_entity_poly.pdbx_seq_one_letter_code
_entity_poly.pdbx_strand_id
1 'polypeptide(L)'
;MDQQVIPFDLVRMFIGEQPPLFYAEILFRTVLIYVYTLAMIRWIGGRGVAQLSMVEFLLVIALGSAVGDAMFYPEVPLLAAMAVITTIVLINKVLDRLIVRSDRAKTTLDGRPVALVRDGRILLDAISHRDLGISEIKSMLRLAGVENLGELRAAYLEAGGGLSVFRAHPPRPGLSLVPPRHLLNPPPATDKPLAMDGQTCCGICGAPTGAQIIATRGRCSHCDGRSWQAPEWPAGTGDRDKGGATPKE
;
A
#
# COMPACT_ATOMS: atom_id res chain seq x y z
N MET A 1 -26.79 -41.77 7.92
CA MET A 1 -28.10 -41.29 8.44
C MET A 1 -28.11 -39.79 8.12
N ASP A 2 -28.82 -39.43 7.06
CA ASP A 2 -28.97 -38.00 6.72
C ASP A 2 -29.89 -37.36 7.76
N GLN A 3 -29.32 -36.65 8.71
CA GLN A 3 -30.11 -35.76 9.56
C GLN A 3 -30.60 -34.59 8.69
N GLN A 4 -31.92 -34.58 8.42
CA GLN A 4 -32.55 -33.45 7.73
C GLN A 4 -32.37 -32.19 8.60
N VAL A 5 -31.59 -31.25 8.09
CA VAL A 5 -31.37 -29.95 8.75
C VAL A 5 -32.69 -29.17 8.75
N ILE A 6 -33.29 -28.94 9.91
CA ILE A 6 -34.48 -28.09 10.08
C ILE A 6 -34.00 -26.62 10.05
N PRO A 7 -34.44 -25.80 9.06
CA PRO A 7 -34.08 -24.39 9.02
C PRO A 7 -34.66 -23.61 10.23
N PHE A 8 -33.89 -22.67 10.79
CA PHE A 8 -34.28 -21.79 11.92
C PHE A 8 -34.56 -22.51 13.27
N ASP A 9 -34.04 -23.70 13.48
CA ASP A 9 -34.03 -24.31 14.80
C ASP A 9 -33.03 -23.58 15.71
N LEU A 10 -33.59 -22.78 16.66
CA LEU A 10 -32.81 -21.94 17.56
C LEU A 10 -31.93 -22.75 18.52
N VAL A 11 -32.39 -23.91 18.96
CA VAL A 11 -31.58 -24.75 19.85
C VAL A 11 -30.36 -25.27 19.13
N ARG A 12 -30.56 -25.81 17.94
CA ARG A 12 -29.45 -26.26 17.09
C ARG A 12 -28.51 -25.10 16.69
N MET A 13 -29.08 -23.91 16.42
CA MET A 13 -28.28 -22.76 15.99
C MET A 13 -27.41 -22.17 17.10
N PHE A 14 -27.90 -22.13 18.35
CA PHE A 14 -27.22 -21.48 19.47
C PHE A 14 -26.51 -22.45 20.41
N ILE A 15 -27.09 -23.62 20.63
CA ILE A 15 -26.57 -24.60 21.58
C ILE A 15 -25.93 -25.79 20.86
N GLY A 16 -26.46 -26.17 19.67
CA GLY A 16 -26.01 -27.37 18.96
C GLY A 16 -26.43 -28.65 19.66
N GLU A 17 -25.82 -29.76 19.29
CA GLU A 17 -26.10 -31.11 19.82
C GLU A 17 -25.06 -31.58 20.85
N GLN A 18 -24.10 -30.70 21.20
CA GLN A 18 -23.00 -31.05 22.08
C GLN A 18 -23.39 -30.96 23.56
N PRO A 19 -22.81 -31.81 24.42
CA PRO A 19 -23.08 -31.75 25.85
C PRO A 19 -22.58 -30.42 26.46
N PRO A 20 -23.23 -29.90 27.52
CA PRO A 20 -22.85 -28.59 28.11
C PRO A 20 -21.40 -28.50 28.58
N LEU A 21 -20.79 -29.59 29.01
CA LEU A 21 -19.36 -29.65 29.37
C LEU A 21 -18.43 -29.40 28.19
N PHE A 22 -18.89 -29.56 26.97
CA PHE A 22 -18.09 -29.27 25.78
C PHE A 22 -17.78 -27.78 25.65
N TYR A 23 -18.64 -26.89 26.11
CA TYR A 23 -18.36 -25.44 26.13
C TYR A 23 -17.22 -25.08 27.11
N ALA A 24 -17.12 -25.80 28.22
CA ALA A 24 -15.98 -25.65 29.14
C ALA A 24 -14.67 -26.16 28.50
N GLU A 25 -14.76 -27.26 27.73
CA GLU A 25 -13.63 -27.74 26.94
C GLU A 25 -13.18 -26.74 25.87
N ILE A 26 -14.11 -26.13 25.13
CA ILE A 26 -13.81 -25.07 24.15
C ILE A 26 -13.06 -23.92 24.83
N LEU A 27 -13.54 -23.46 26.00
CA LEU A 27 -12.89 -22.39 26.75
C LEU A 27 -11.45 -22.77 27.13
N PHE A 28 -11.25 -23.97 27.65
CA PHE A 28 -9.93 -24.49 28.02
C PHE A 28 -9.00 -24.58 26.81
N ARG A 29 -9.46 -25.17 25.71
CA ARG A 29 -8.72 -25.29 24.43
C ARG A 29 -8.31 -23.92 23.91
N THR A 30 -9.28 -22.97 23.91
CA THR A 30 -9.05 -21.60 23.45
C THR A 30 -7.96 -20.91 24.25
N VAL A 31 -8.03 -20.93 25.57
CA VAL A 31 -7.02 -20.31 26.43
C VAL A 31 -5.65 -20.96 26.20
N LEU A 32 -5.58 -22.29 26.17
CA LEU A 32 -4.32 -23.01 26.03
C LEU A 32 -3.66 -22.73 24.67
N ILE A 33 -4.40 -22.84 23.57
CA ILE A 33 -3.89 -22.59 22.22
C ILE A 33 -3.53 -21.12 22.02
N TYR A 34 -4.34 -20.19 22.57
CA TYR A 34 -4.07 -18.75 22.50
C TYR A 34 -2.76 -18.39 23.20
N VAL A 35 -2.56 -18.86 24.44
CA VAL A 35 -1.33 -18.62 25.20
C VAL A 35 -0.12 -19.23 24.49
N TYR A 36 -0.27 -20.44 23.98
CA TYR A 36 0.77 -21.13 23.23
C TYR A 36 1.16 -20.36 21.96
N THR A 37 0.17 -19.96 21.15
CA THR A 37 0.38 -19.20 19.92
C THR A 37 1.01 -17.84 20.22
N LEU A 38 0.58 -17.15 21.27
CA LEU A 38 1.17 -15.90 21.72
C LEU A 38 2.65 -16.06 22.08
N ALA A 39 2.99 -17.14 22.80
CA ALA A 39 4.39 -17.46 23.12
C ALA A 39 5.22 -17.73 21.85
N MET A 40 4.66 -18.44 20.88
CA MET A 40 5.30 -18.73 19.59
C MET A 40 5.53 -17.46 18.76
N ILE A 41 4.53 -16.58 18.64
CA ILE A 41 4.65 -15.30 17.95
C ILE A 41 5.69 -14.42 18.64
N ARG A 42 5.69 -14.36 19.97
CA ARG A 42 6.69 -13.60 20.72
C ARG A 42 8.12 -14.13 20.54
N TRP A 43 8.25 -15.44 20.36
CA TRP A 43 9.55 -16.08 20.08
C TRP A 43 10.10 -15.77 18.69
N ILE A 44 9.25 -15.51 17.69
CA ILE A 44 9.68 -15.05 16.35
C ILE A 44 10.34 -13.68 16.46
N GLY A 45 9.85 -12.80 17.33
CA GLY A 45 10.27 -11.40 17.44
C GLY A 45 9.35 -10.50 16.60
N GLY A 46 8.73 -9.51 17.25
CA GLY A 46 7.75 -8.63 16.60
C GLY A 46 8.40 -7.55 15.75
N ARG A 47 8.28 -7.59 14.44
CA ARG A 47 8.25 -6.39 13.61
C ARG A 47 6.85 -5.82 13.69
N GLY A 48 6.73 -4.47 13.72
CA GLY A 48 5.41 -3.84 13.86
C GLY A 48 4.43 -4.29 12.77
N VAL A 49 3.20 -4.53 13.16
CA VAL A 49 2.10 -5.00 12.28
C VAL A 49 1.86 -4.09 11.05
N ALA A 50 2.37 -2.86 11.08
CA ALA A 50 2.21 -1.87 10.01
C ALA A 50 3.01 -2.14 8.73
N GLN A 51 3.96 -3.10 8.75
CA GLN A 51 4.84 -3.41 7.62
C GLN A 51 5.06 -4.92 7.48
N LEU A 52 3.94 -5.66 7.41
CA LEU A 52 4.00 -7.11 7.20
C LEU A 52 4.53 -7.40 5.79
N SER A 53 5.56 -8.25 5.70
CA SER A 53 5.99 -8.83 4.44
C SER A 53 4.93 -9.82 3.92
N MET A 54 5.00 -10.19 2.63
CA MET A 54 4.11 -11.20 2.06
C MET A 54 4.23 -12.54 2.81
N VAL A 55 5.42 -12.89 3.27
CA VAL A 55 5.69 -14.11 4.05
C VAL A 55 5.01 -14.03 5.42
N GLU A 56 5.10 -12.89 6.11
CA GLU A 56 4.43 -12.68 7.40
C GLU A 56 2.90 -12.66 7.27
N PHE A 57 2.38 -12.13 6.16
CA PHE A 57 0.95 -12.17 5.87
C PHE A 57 0.45 -13.62 5.69
N LEU A 58 1.19 -14.44 4.94
CA LEU A 58 0.90 -15.86 4.78
C LEU A 58 0.96 -16.60 6.13
N LEU A 59 1.94 -16.27 6.97
CA LEU A 59 2.04 -16.79 8.33
C LEU A 59 0.77 -16.54 9.15
N VAL A 60 0.27 -15.30 9.13
CA VAL A 60 -0.95 -14.93 9.89
C VAL A 60 -2.16 -15.72 9.42
N ILE A 61 -2.33 -15.90 8.11
CA ILE A 61 -3.43 -16.70 7.56
C ILE A 61 -3.30 -18.16 7.97
N ALA A 62 -2.11 -18.76 7.83
CA ALA A 62 -1.87 -20.18 8.16
C ALA A 62 -2.04 -20.43 9.67
N LEU A 63 -1.54 -19.54 10.53
CA LEU A 63 -1.76 -19.63 11.97
C LEU A 63 -3.22 -19.47 12.34
N GLY A 64 -3.95 -18.53 11.70
CA GLY A 64 -5.36 -18.32 11.98
C GLY A 64 -6.19 -19.56 11.74
N SER A 65 -5.96 -20.30 10.65
CA SER A 65 -6.63 -21.57 10.37
C SER A 65 -6.28 -22.64 11.40
N ALA A 66 -4.98 -22.89 11.63
CA ALA A 66 -4.53 -23.93 12.56
C ALA A 66 -4.99 -23.69 14.01
N VAL A 67 -5.02 -22.44 14.44
CA VAL A 67 -5.50 -22.03 15.76
C VAL A 67 -7.00 -22.19 15.85
N GLY A 68 -7.75 -21.73 14.82
CA GLY A 68 -9.21 -21.81 14.79
C GLY A 68 -9.71 -23.25 14.85
N ASP A 69 -9.18 -24.12 14.02
CA ASP A 69 -9.57 -25.54 13.98
C ASP A 69 -9.37 -26.23 15.34
N ALA A 70 -8.26 -25.93 16.01
CA ALA A 70 -7.97 -26.50 17.32
C ALA A 70 -8.91 -26.07 18.44
N MET A 71 -9.51 -24.88 18.29
CA MET A 71 -10.45 -24.32 19.28
C MET A 71 -11.85 -24.93 19.15
N PHE A 72 -12.32 -25.14 17.91
CA PHE A 72 -13.69 -25.50 17.62
C PHE A 72 -13.93 -26.98 17.42
N TYR A 73 -12.96 -27.71 16.83
CA TYR A 73 -13.16 -29.10 16.44
C TYR A 73 -12.61 -30.07 17.49
N PRO A 74 -13.48 -30.87 18.15
CA PRO A 74 -13.05 -31.85 19.16
C PRO A 74 -12.19 -32.96 18.56
N GLU A 75 -12.34 -33.27 17.27
CA GLU A 75 -11.57 -34.24 16.55
C GLU A 75 -10.10 -33.86 16.36
N VAL A 76 -9.78 -32.57 16.48
CA VAL A 76 -8.40 -32.08 16.36
C VAL A 76 -7.69 -32.19 17.71
N PRO A 77 -6.69 -33.06 17.86
CA PRO A 77 -5.93 -33.15 19.10
C PRO A 77 -5.09 -31.88 19.31
N LEU A 78 -5.08 -31.33 20.52
CA LEU A 78 -4.32 -30.12 20.85
C LEU A 78 -2.83 -30.26 20.52
N LEU A 79 -2.22 -31.42 20.78
CA LEU A 79 -0.81 -31.67 20.47
C LEU A 79 -0.53 -31.60 18.96
N ALA A 80 -1.45 -32.10 18.14
CA ALA A 80 -1.32 -32.01 16.68
C ALA A 80 -1.37 -30.56 16.22
N ALA A 81 -2.31 -29.76 16.74
CA ALA A 81 -2.41 -28.34 16.45
C ALA A 81 -1.15 -27.57 16.90
N MET A 82 -0.64 -27.83 18.10
CA MET A 82 0.61 -27.24 18.60
C MET A 82 1.81 -27.62 17.71
N ALA A 83 1.88 -28.85 17.21
CA ALA A 83 2.92 -29.27 16.27
C ALA A 83 2.82 -28.51 14.94
N VAL A 84 1.63 -28.33 14.40
CA VAL A 84 1.40 -27.53 13.17
C VAL A 84 1.81 -26.07 13.38
N ILE A 85 1.36 -25.43 14.46
CA ILE A 85 1.71 -24.06 14.82
C ILE A 85 3.24 -23.91 14.93
N THR A 86 3.90 -24.83 15.65
CA THR A 86 5.37 -24.83 15.78
C THR A 86 6.06 -24.93 14.44
N THR A 87 5.59 -25.84 13.58
CA THR A 87 6.17 -26.06 12.25
C THR A 87 6.05 -24.80 11.38
N ILE A 88 4.89 -24.16 11.36
CA ILE A 88 4.66 -22.90 10.63
C ILE A 88 5.62 -21.82 11.13
N VAL A 89 5.75 -21.67 12.44
CA VAL A 89 6.65 -20.69 13.08
C VAL A 89 8.12 -20.98 12.74
N LEU A 90 8.54 -22.25 12.76
CA LEU A 90 9.91 -22.64 12.40
C LEU A 90 10.20 -22.36 10.93
N ILE A 91 9.29 -22.68 10.03
CA ILE A 91 9.42 -22.37 8.59
C ILE A 91 9.61 -20.85 8.42
N ASN A 92 8.75 -20.04 9.04
CA ASN A 92 8.89 -18.58 8.95
C ASN A 92 10.25 -18.11 9.47
N LYS A 93 10.70 -18.62 10.60
CA LYS A 93 12.01 -18.27 11.18
C LYS A 93 13.19 -18.66 10.28
N VAL A 94 13.07 -19.76 9.56
CA VAL A 94 14.07 -20.18 8.56
C VAL A 94 14.04 -19.25 7.37
N LEU A 95 12.85 -18.89 6.86
CA LEU A 95 12.69 -17.95 5.75
C LEU A 95 13.26 -16.57 6.11
N ASP A 96 12.98 -16.04 7.29
CA ASP A 96 13.54 -14.77 7.78
C ASP A 96 15.08 -14.81 7.80
N ARG A 97 15.67 -15.90 8.27
CA ARG A 97 17.14 -16.07 8.26
C ARG A 97 17.71 -16.14 6.84
N LEU A 98 17.00 -16.77 5.92
CA LEU A 98 17.41 -16.84 4.50
C LEU A 98 17.34 -15.45 3.84
N ILE A 99 16.27 -14.70 4.10
CA ILE A 99 16.08 -13.32 3.61
C ILE A 99 17.21 -12.42 4.10
N VAL A 100 17.57 -12.51 5.40
CA VAL A 100 18.65 -11.69 5.99
C VAL A 100 20.04 -12.08 5.43
N ARG A 101 20.26 -13.34 5.09
CA ARG A 101 21.56 -13.83 4.62
C ARG A 101 21.78 -13.74 3.12
N SER A 102 20.74 -13.62 2.33
CA SER A 102 20.82 -13.68 0.87
C SER A 102 19.98 -12.60 0.21
N ASP A 103 20.65 -11.67 -0.48
CA ASP A 103 19.99 -10.62 -1.28
C ASP A 103 19.12 -11.22 -2.40
N ARG A 104 19.47 -12.40 -2.89
CA ARG A 104 18.65 -13.12 -3.88
C ARG A 104 17.35 -13.61 -3.25
N ALA A 105 17.41 -14.22 -2.05
CA ALA A 105 16.23 -14.66 -1.32
C ALA A 105 15.32 -13.47 -0.98
N LYS A 106 15.90 -12.37 -0.48
CA LYS A 106 15.19 -11.12 -0.22
C LYS A 106 14.47 -10.60 -1.47
N THR A 107 15.18 -10.54 -2.59
CA THR A 107 14.60 -10.05 -3.85
C THR A 107 13.47 -10.93 -4.39
N THR A 108 13.57 -12.25 -4.18
CA THR A 108 12.57 -13.21 -4.68
C THR A 108 11.34 -13.25 -3.78
N LEU A 109 11.51 -13.18 -2.47
CA LEU A 109 10.41 -13.30 -1.48
C LEU A 109 9.73 -11.95 -1.19
N ASP A 110 10.51 -10.92 -0.93
CA ASP A 110 9.97 -9.59 -0.61
C ASP A 110 9.79 -8.72 -1.86
N GLY A 111 10.57 -8.95 -2.91
CA GLY A 111 10.60 -8.13 -4.11
C GLY A 111 11.66 -7.02 -4.06
N ARG A 112 11.65 -6.14 -5.06
CA ARG A 112 12.54 -4.97 -5.16
C ARG A 112 11.75 -3.68 -5.08
N PRO A 113 12.33 -2.62 -4.50
CA PRO A 113 11.77 -1.29 -4.63
C PRO A 113 11.63 -0.89 -6.11
N VAL A 114 10.50 -0.30 -6.47
CA VAL A 114 10.23 0.17 -7.84
C VAL A 114 10.14 1.69 -7.84
N ALA A 115 10.90 2.34 -8.71
CA ALA A 115 10.84 3.78 -8.86
C ALA A 115 9.51 4.18 -9.51
N LEU A 116 8.70 4.97 -8.79
CA LEU A 116 7.42 5.51 -9.27
C LEU A 116 7.57 6.91 -9.85
N VAL A 117 8.44 7.72 -9.26
CA VAL A 117 8.67 9.11 -9.67
C VAL A 117 10.15 9.37 -9.76
N ARG A 118 10.57 10.12 -10.77
CA ARG A 118 11.92 10.66 -10.92
C ARG A 118 11.84 12.07 -11.47
N ASP A 119 12.50 13.01 -10.79
CA ASP A 119 12.57 14.42 -11.19
C ASP A 119 11.20 15.04 -11.50
N GLY A 120 10.20 14.79 -10.65
CA GLY A 120 8.86 15.33 -10.82
C GLY A 120 8.01 14.65 -11.90
N ARG A 121 8.42 13.50 -12.42
CA ARG A 121 7.69 12.73 -13.45
C ARG A 121 7.35 11.35 -12.94
N ILE A 122 6.11 10.92 -13.17
CA ILE A 122 5.70 9.54 -12.92
C ILE A 122 6.26 8.65 -14.03
N LEU A 123 6.92 7.55 -13.63
CA LEU A 123 7.52 6.58 -14.53
C LEU A 123 6.48 5.55 -14.96
N LEU A 124 6.23 5.45 -16.27
CA LEU A 124 5.22 4.54 -16.82
C LEU A 124 5.66 3.06 -16.79
N ASP A 125 6.97 2.81 -16.90
CA ASP A 125 7.50 1.44 -16.83
C ASP A 125 7.18 0.76 -15.50
N ALA A 126 7.11 1.55 -14.41
CA ALA A 126 6.71 1.05 -13.10
C ALA A 126 5.25 0.59 -13.06
N ILE A 127 4.40 1.20 -13.87
CA ILE A 127 2.96 0.93 -13.95
C ILE A 127 2.72 -0.44 -14.59
N SER A 128 3.40 -0.72 -15.70
CA SER A 128 3.24 -1.96 -16.46
C SER A 128 3.72 -3.21 -15.71
N HIS A 129 4.67 -3.05 -14.77
CA HIS A 129 5.23 -4.17 -14.01
C HIS A 129 4.49 -4.51 -12.71
N ARG A 130 3.63 -3.62 -12.20
CA ARG A 130 2.97 -3.76 -10.90
C ARG A 130 1.45 -3.59 -10.94
N ASP A 131 0.85 -3.49 -12.12
CA ASP A 131 -0.59 -3.24 -12.32
C ASP A 131 -1.12 -2.01 -11.54
N LEU A 132 -0.25 -1.01 -11.33
CA LEU A 132 -0.60 0.22 -10.62
C LEU A 132 -1.13 1.27 -11.58
N GLY A 133 -2.29 1.85 -11.27
CA GLY A 133 -2.83 2.99 -11.99
C GLY A 133 -2.12 4.32 -11.63
N ILE A 134 -2.00 5.24 -12.58
CA ILE A 134 -1.48 6.61 -12.32
C ILE A 134 -2.26 7.30 -11.19
N SER A 135 -3.57 7.10 -11.16
CA SER A 135 -4.45 7.63 -10.12
C SER A 135 -4.08 7.12 -8.74
N GLU A 136 -3.72 5.84 -8.64
CA GLU A 136 -3.30 5.19 -7.42
C GLU A 136 -1.94 5.75 -6.94
N ILE A 137 -0.97 5.87 -7.84
CA ILE A 137 0.33 6.50 -7.54
C ILE A 137 0.13 7.92 -6.99
N LYS A 138 -0.72 8.74 -7.64
CA LYS A 138 -1.05 10.07 -7.14
C LYS A 138 -1.69 10.05 -5.75
N SER A 139 -2.55 9.06 -5.49
CA SER A 139 -3.17 8.87 -4.17
C SER A 139 -2.12 8.50 -3.10
N MET A 140 -1.23 7.55 -3.40
CA MET A 140 -0.14 7.15 -2.49
C MET A 140 0.79 8.34 -2.16
N LEU A 141 1.12 9.16 -3.15
CA LEU A 141 1.93 10.36 -2.95
C LEU A 141 1.23 11.38 -2.03
N ARG A 142 -0.08 11.60 -2.22
CA ARG A 142 -0.86 12.47 -1.32
C ARG A 142 -0.91 11.96 0.11
N LEU A 143 -1.07 10.64 0.31
CA LEU A 143 -1.01 10.02 1.63
C LEU A 143 0.35 10.20 2.30
N ALA A 144 1.42 10.31 1.51
CA ALA A 144 2.77 10.64 1.98
C ALA A 144 3.02 12.14 2.16
N GLY A 145 1.98 13.00 2.06
CA GLY A 145 2.07 14.45 2.24
C GLY A 145 2.77 15.18 1.10
N VAL A 146 2.66 14.66 -0.13
CA VAL A 146 3.16 15.31 -1.34
C VAL A 146 2.00 15.99 -2.05
N GLU A 147 2.07 17.30 -2.18
CA GLU A 147 1.04 18.12 -2.83
C GLU A 147 1.36 18.42 -4.29
N ASN A 148 2.66 18.39 -4.66
CA ASN A 148 3.12 18.75 -5.99
C ASN A 148 4.27 17.84 -6.44
N LEU A 149 4.24 17.35 -7.69
CA LEU A 149 5.32 16.50 -8.22
C LEU A 149 6.66 17.23 -8.32
N GLY A 150 6.67 18.55 -8.44
CA GLY A 150 7.89 19.36 -8.46
C GLY A 150 8.67 19.37 -7.14
N GLU A 151 8.05 18.91 -6.04
CA GLU A 151 8.74 18.69 -4.77
C GLU A 151 9.63 17.46 -4.78
N LEU A 152 9.47 16.56 -5.78
CA LEU A 152 10.07 15.25 -5.77
C LEU A 152 11.31 15.16 -6.64
N ARG A 153 12.40 14.72 -6.03
CA ARG A 153 13.56 14.18 -6.76
C ARG A 153 13.29 12.72 -7.16
N ALA A 154 12.77 11.91 -6.24
CA ALA A 154 12.42 10.51 -6.49
C ALA A 154 11.35 10.03 -5.50
N ALA A 155 10.55 9.05 -5.90
CA ALA A 155 9.70 8.26 -5.01
C ALA A 155 9.75 6.80 -5.43
N TYR A 156 9.77 5.89 -4.46
CA TYR A 156 9.84 4.44 -4.66
C TYR A 156 8.71 3.75 -3.92
N LEU A 157 8.11 2.78 -4.58
CA LEU A 157 7.27 1.79 -3.92
C LEU A 157 8.19 0.71 -3.35
N GLU A 158 8.21 0.57 -2.05
CA GLU A 158 8.98 -0.44 -1.34
C GLU A 158 8.36 -1.83 -1.51
N ALA A 159 9.16 -2.85 -1.26
CA ALA A 159 8.73 -4.24 -1.35
C ALA A 159 7.52 -4.56 -0.44
N GLY A 160 7.46 -3.96 0.75
CA GLY A 160 6.33 -4.08 1.69
C GLY A 160 5.13 -3.18 1.39
N GLY A 161 5.05 -2.55 0.19
CA GLY A 161 3.94 -1.68 -0.19
C GLY A 161 4.01 -0.25 0.37
N GLY A 162 5.01 0.06 1.20
CA GLY A 162 5.26 1.42 1.68
C GLY A 162 5.80 2.34 0.59
N LEU A 163 5.68 3.65 0.77
CA LEU A 163 6.19 4.65 -0.14
C LEU A 163 7.37 5.41 0.48
N SER A 164 8.53 5.37 -0.20
CA SER A 164 9.71 6.18 0.14
C SER A 164 9.74 7.42 -0.74
N VAL A 165 9.82 8.61 -0.11
CA VAL A 165 9.78 9.90 -0.79
C VAL A 165 11.06 10.67 -0.55
N PHE A 166 11.72 11.09 -1.63
CA PHE A 166 12.92 11.91 -1.62
C PHE A 166 12.63 13.28 -2.24
N ARG A 167 12.70 14.32 -1.44
CA ARG A 167 12.36 15.68 -1.87
C ARG A 167 13.50 16.31 -2.71
N ALA A 168 13.13 17.16 -3.64
CA ALA A 168 14.06 17.97 -4.43
C ALA A 168 14.42 19.25 -3.66
N HIS A 169 15.67 19.67 -3.76
CA HIS A 169 16.17 20.94 -3.23
C HIS A 169 17.04 21.64 -4.28
N PRO A 170 16.65 22.81 -4.78
CA PRO A 170 15.38 23.50 -4.57
C PRO A 170 14.21 22.76 -5.25
N PRO A 171 12.97 22.94 -4.78
CA PRO A 171 11.79 22.43 -5.47
C PRO A 171 11.58 23.18 -6.80
N ARG A 172 10.82 22.56 -7.70
CA ARG A 172 10.53 23.07 -9.05
C ARG A 172 9.03 23.20 -9.26
N PRO A 173 8.58 24.03 -10.19
CA PRO A 173 7.19 23.99 -10.63
C PRO A 173 6.85 22.60 -11.19
N GLY A 174 5.69 22.07 -10.81
CA GLY A 174 5.28 20.73 -11.23
C GLY A 174 3.76 20.55 -11.24
N LEU A 175 3.33 19.33 -11.52
CA LEU A 175 1.92 18.98 -11.50
C LEU A 175 1.40 18.97 -10.06
N SER A 176 0.34 19.73 -9.79
CA SER A 176 -0.39 19.67 -8.53
C SER A 176 -1.08 18.32 -8.38
N LEU A 177 -0.95 17.70 -7.22
CA LEU A 177 -1.60 16.46 -6.86
C LEU A 177 -2.85 16.69 -6.01
N VAL A 178 -3.05 17.92 -5.53
CA VAL A 178 -4.21 18.28 -4.72
C VAL A 178 -5.47 18.12 -5.57
N PRO A 179 -6.47 17.36 -5.11
CA PRO A 179 -7.71 17.21 -5.84
C PRO A 179 -8.39 18.58 -6.01
N PRO A 180 -9.02 18.86 -7.15
CA PRO A 180 -9.77 20.10 -7.33
C PRO A 180 -10.84 20.21 -6.24
N ARG A 181 -11.04 21.42 -5.71
CA ARG A 181 -11.98 21.70 -4.60
C ARG A 181 -13.40 21.24 -4.86
N HIS A 182 -13.77 21.10 -6.14
CA HIS A 182 -15.07 20.60 -6.59
C HIS A 182 -14.88 19.24 -7.28
N LEU A 183 -14.86 18.18 -6.49
CA LEU A 183 -14.77 16.78 -7.01
C LEU A 183 -15.94 16.42 -7.92
N LEU A 184 -17.09 17.12 -7.81
CA LEU A 184 -18.29 16.86 -8.61
C LEU A 184 -18.27 17.51 -10.01
N ASN A 185 -17.41 18.51 -10.21
CA ASN A 185 -17.19 19.16 -11.51
C ASN A 185 -15.70 19.40 -11.69
N PRO A 186 -14.92 18.40 -12.07
CA PRO A 186 -13.55 18.65 -12.48
C PRO A 186 -13.57 19.63 -13.66
N PRO A 187 -12.73 20.66 -13.67
CA PRO A 187 -12.62 21.54 -14.82
C PRO A 187 -12.37 20.66 -16.05
N PRO A 188 -13.03 20.94 -17.18
CA PRO A 188 -12.86 20.14 -18.39
C PRO A 188 -11.37 20.06 -18.70
N ALA A 189 -10.89 18.83 -18.98
CA ALA A 189 -9.52 18.65 -19.46
C ALA A 189 -9.35 19.52 -20.72
N THR A 190 -8.55 20.55 -20.61
CA THR A 190 -8.34 21.46 -21.74
C THR A 190 -7.30 20.82 -22.64
N ASP A 191 -7.68 20.58 -23.90
CA ASP A 191 -6.72 20.19 -24.97
C ASP A 191 -5.74 21.33 -25.30
N LYS A 192 -5.98 22.52 -24.73
CA LYS A 192 -5.09 23.68 -24.90
C LYS A 192 -4.05 23.73 -23.78
N PRO A 193 -2.78 23.96 -24.11
CA PRO A 193 -1.73 24.07 -23.12
C PRO A 193 -1.97 25.29 -22.24
N LEU A 194 -2.20 25.05 -20.95
CA LEU A 194 -2.14 26.11 -19.94
C LEU A 194 -0.67 26.28 -19.57
N ALA A 195 -0.10 27.42 -19.90
CA ALA A 195 1.29 27.67 -19.68
C ALA A 195 1.48 28.71 -18.55
N MET A 196 2.47 28.44 -17.70
CA MET A 196 3.05 29.44 -16.80
C MET A 196 4.48 29.68 -17.28
N ASP A 197 4.81 30.94 -17.63
CA ASP A 197 6.12 31.35 -18.19
C ASP A 197 6.55 30.47 -19.41
N GLY A 198 5.59 30.13 -20.27
CA GLY A 198 5.86 29.29 -21.46
C GLY A 198 6.07 27.82 -21.21
N GLN A 199 5.97 27.38 -19.96
CA GLN A 199 6.05 25.96 -19.56
C GLN A 199 4.67 25.39 -19.24
N THR A 200 4.50 24.13 -19.60
CA THR A 200 3.31 23.34 -19.35
C THR A 200 3.72 21.99 -18.79
N CYS A 201 2.92 21.38 -17.98
CA CYS A 201 3.13 19.98 -17.56
C CYS A 201 2.01 19.07 -18.03
N CYS A 202 2.35 17.81 -18.26
CA CYS A 202 1.36 16.78 -18.58
C CYS A 202 0.49 16.51 -17.34
N GLY A 203 -0.82 16.65 -17.47
CA GLY A 203 -1.78 16.38 -16.38
C GLY A 203 -1.85 14.89 -15.94
N ILE A 204 -1.27 13.99 -16.76
CA ILE A 204 -1.23 12.56 -16.47
C ILE A 204 0.04 12.21 -15.69
N CYS A 205 1.22 12.39 -16.29
CA CYS A 205 2.51 11.92 -15.73
C CYS A 205 3.37 13.03 -15.10
N GLY A 206 2.96 14.31 -15.20
CA GLY A 206 3.70 15.46 -14.67
C GLY A 206 4.92 15.89 -15.50
N ALA A 207 5.18 15.26 -16.66
CA ALA A 207 6.33 15.63 -17.48
C ALA A 207 6.27 17.10 -17.93
N PRO A 208 7.28 17.94 -17.64
CA PRO A 208 7.34 19.32 -18.12
C PRO A 208 7.56 19.33 -19.63
N THR A 209 6.85 20.17 -20.34
CA THR A 209 6.90 20.25 -21.81
C THR A 209 6.71 21.70 -22.23
N GLY A 210 7.53 22.18 -23.19
CA GLY A 210 7.35 23.51 -23.76
C GLY A 210 6.07 23.58 -24.61
N ALA A 211 5.38 24.71 -24.56
CA ALA A 211 4.12 24.91 -25.29
C ALA A 211 4.26 24.70 -26.80
N GLN A 212 5.44 25.00 -27.38
CA GLN A 212 5.74 24.79 -28.80
C GLN A 212 5.76 23.31 -29.18
N ILE A 213 6.29 22.42 -28.31
CA ILE A 213 6.34 20.98 -28.56
C ILE A 213 4.94 20.39 -28.57
N ILE A 214 4.07 20.91 -27.70
CA ILE A 214 2.67 20.48 -27.60
C ILE A 214 1.91 20.88 -28.86
N ALA A 215 2.11 22.11 -29.36
CA ALA A 215 1.47 22.60 -30.59
C ALA A 215 1.81 21.75 -31.82
N THR A 216 3.01 21.17 -31.84
CA THR A 216 3.49 20.36 -32.98
C THR A 216 3.06 18.88 -32.91
N ARG A 217 3.07 18.29 -31.71
CA ARG A 217 2.81 16.85 -31.50
C ARG A 217 1.41 16.54 -30.96
N GLY A 218 0.77 17.44 -30.26
CA GLY A 218 -0.54 17.25 -29.63
C GLY A 218 -0.58 16.19 -28.53
N ARG A 219 0.55 15.54 -28.21
CA ARG A 219 0.65 14.45 -27.23
C ARG A 219 1.92 14.58 -26.38
N CYS A 220 1.86 14.09 -25.15
CA CYS A 220 2.99 14.03 -24.27
C CYS A 220 4.06 13.05 -24.81
N SER A 221 5.30 13.48 -24.90
CA SER A 221 6.43 12.65 -25.36
C SER A 221 6.78 11.53 -24.41
N HIS A 222 6.28 11.57 -23.16
CA HIS A 222 6.60 10.59 -22.12
C HIS A 222 5.49 9.55 -21.92
N CYS A 223 4.20 9.96 -21.93
CA CYS A 223 3.08 9.07 -21.66
C CYS A 223 2.02 9.02 -22.79
N ASP A 224 2.25 9.68 -23.90
CA ASP A 224 1.32 9.82 -25.03
C ASP A 224 -0.06 10.43 -24.67
N GLY A 225 -0.22 10.94 -23.45
CA GLY A 225 -1.43 11.58 -22.97
C GLY A 225 -1.67 12.96 -23.60
N ARG A 226 -2.94 13.41 -23.59
CA ARG A 226 -3.38 14.69 -24.17
C ARG A 226 -3.89 15.71 -23.13
N SER A 227 -3.68 15.46 -21.85
CA SER A 227 -4.10 16.37 -20.79
C SER A 227 -2.95 17.28 -20.38
N TRP A 228 -3.21 18.60 -20.31
CA TRP A 228 -2.20 19.60 -20.00
C TRP A 228 -2.66 20.47 -18.86
N GLN A 229 -1.73 20.86 -17.99
CA GLN A 229 -1.96 21.76 -16.87
C GLN A 229 -0.80 22.74 -16.74
N ALA A 230 -1.10 23.93 -16.18
CA ALA A 230 -0.05 24.85 -15.77
C ALA A 230 0.75 24.21 -14.61
N PRO A 231 2.08 24.23 -14.65
CA PRO A 231 2.87 23.81 -13.50
C PRO A 231 2.67 24.81 -12.36
N GLU A 232 2.52 24.30 -11.14
CA GLU A 232 2.37 25.11 -9.94
C GLU A 232 3.65 24.99 -9.09
N TRP A 233 3.98 26.07 -8.36
CA TRP A 233 5.01 26.00 -7.34
C TRP A 233 4.49 25.21 -6.14
N PRO A 234 5.32 24.39 -5.51
CA PRO A 234 4.96 23.74 -4.25
C PRO A 234 4.59 24.74 -3.17
N ALA A 235 3.62 24.43 -2.33
CA ALA A 235 3.17 25.29 -1.25
C ALA A 235 4.35 25.73 -0.36
N GLY A 236 4.40 27.02 -0.04
CA GLY A 236 5.47 27.63 0.79
C GLY A 236 6.79 27.94 0.06
N THR A 237 6.89 27.71 -1.25
CA THR A 237 8.11 28.02 -2.02
C THR A 237 7.94 29.21 -2.98
N GLY A 238 6.72 29.59 -3.32
CA GLY A 238 6.40 30.55 -4.36
C GLY A 238 6.60 32.04 -3.99
N ASP A 239 6.94 32.38 -2.76
CA ASP A 239 6.93 33.76 -2.28
C ASP A 239 8.31 34.33 -1.87
N ARG A 240 9.39 33.60 -2.11
CA ARG A 240 10.73 34.10 -1.71
C ARG A 240 11.40 34.98 -2.74
N ASP A 241 10.93 35.04 -3.98
CA ASP A 241 11.54 35.82 -5.05
C ASP A 241 10.70 37.04 -5.50
N LYS A 242 9.50 37.24 -4.97
CA LYS A 242 8.81 38.54 -5.11
C LYS A 242 9.13 39.41 -3.92
N GLY A 243 10.39 39.82 -3.87
CA GLY A 243 10.85 40.85 -2.95
C GLY A 243 10.07 42.12 -3.11
N GLY A 244 9.44 42.57 -2.06
CA GLY A 244 9.24 43.97 -1.76
C GLY A 244 8.20 44.72 -2.56
N ALA A 245 6.95 44.58 -2.17
CA ALA A 245 6.04 45.71 -2.14
C ALA A 245 5.08 45.54 -0.96
N THR A 246 5.47 46.03 0.21
CA THR A 246 4.53 46.36 1.29
C THR A 246 3.52 47.36 0.74
N PRO A 247 2.20 47.10 0.84
CA PRO A 247 1.23 48.18 0.73
C PRO A 247 1.42 49.09 1.97
N LYS A 248 1.81 50.30 1.76
CA LYS A 248 1.61 51.37 2.73
C LYS A 248 0.11 51.61 2.84
N GLU A 249 -0.38 51.56 4.10
CA GLU A 249 -1.61 52.13 4.64
C GLU A 249 -2.74 52.48 3.70
#